data_7eb8d766a76d4b478e8b8d2edce26997
#
_entry.id   7eb8d766a76d4b478e8b8d2edce26997
#
_cell.length_a   1.000
_cell.length_b   1.000
_cell.length_c   1.000
_cell.angle_alpha   90.00
_cell.angle_beta   90.00
_cell.angle_gamma   90.00
#
_symmetry.space_group_name_H-M   'P 1'
#
loop_
_entity.id
_entity.type
_entity.pdbx_description
1 polymer ?
#
loop_
_entity_poly.entity_id
_entity_poly.type
_entity_poly.pdbx_seq_one_letter_code
_entity_poly.pdbx_strand_id
1 'polypeptide(L)'
;MAVNILESNMGKDVSQWFETASVDRYNLLKEYAKENRHHMTDAEKALWNILRQPKCSYKFRRQHPIYDYIVDFICIEKKLIIEVDGAYHSEPQQQEDDRIRTETLSNMGYKVIRFTNEEVLSNPKVVLRTIKEELS
;
A
#
# COMPACT_ATOMS: atom_id res chain seq x y z
N MET A 1 -4.70 12.94 22.85
CA MET A 1 -4.45 12.43 21.49
C MET A 1 -5.72 11.87 20.90
N ALA A 2 -6.01 12.21 19.67
CA ALA A 2 -7.19 11.71 18.96
C ALA A 2 -7.22 10.19 18.90
N VAL A 3 -6.06 9.57 18.80
CA VAL A 3 -5.89 8.12 18.78
C VAL A 3 -6.56 7.46 19.99
N ASN A 4 -6.27 7.95 21.19
CA ASN A 4 -6.82 7.35 22.40
C ASN A 4 -8.31 7.58 22.53
N ILE A 5 -8.79 8.73 22.08
CA ILE A 5 -10.20 9.06 22.11
C ILE A 5 -10.97 8.12 21.18
N LEU A 6 -10.47 7.91 19.98
CA LEU A 6 -11.11 7.01 19.03
C LEU A 6 -11.14 5.59 19.56
N GLU A 7 -10.05 5.13 20.11
CA GLU A 7 -9.93 3.80 20.68
C GLU A 7 -10.94 3.58 21.80
N SER A 8 -11.06 4.56 22.70
CA SER A 8 -12.01 4.47 23.82
C SER A 8 -13.45 4.41 23.36
N ASN A 9 -13.79 5.21 22.37
CA ASN A 9 -15.17 5.36 21.94
C ASN A 9 -15.68 4.21 21.08
N MET A 10 -14.80 3.60 20.30
CA MET A 10 -15.24 2.56 19.38
C MET A 10 -15.42 1.20 20.03
N GLY A 11 -14.74 0.94 21.12
CA GLY A 11 -14.92 -0.30 21.86
C GLY A 11 -14.63 -1.58 21.09
N LYS A 12 -13.89 -1.49 20.00
CA LYS A 12 -13.50 -2.62 19.18
C LYS A 12 -12.08 -2.45 18.72
N ASP A 13 -11.52 -3.45 18.06
CA ASP A 13 -10.15 -3.39 17.60
C ASP A 13 -9.95 -2.24 16.61
N VAL A 14 -9.30 -1.18 17.06
CA VAL A 14 -9.01 0.00 16.26
C VAL A 14 -7.53 0.11 15.93
N SER A 15 -6.72 -0.89 16.29
CA SER A 15 -5.30 -0.88 15.98
C SER A 15 -5.06 -0.74 14.48
N GLN A 16 -5.89 -1.38 13.68
CA GLN A 16 -5.81 -1.31 12.23
C GLN A 16 -6.05 0.11 11.71
N TRP A 17 -6.86 0.91 12.39
CA TRP A 17 -7.09 2.30 12.04
C TRP A 17 -5.81 3.12 12.19
N PHE A 18 -5.10 2.91 13.28
CA PHE A 18 -3.88 3.67 13.56
C PHE A 18 -2.72 3.23 12.71
N GLU A 19 -2.70 1.95 12.33
CA GLU A 19 -1.70 1.46 11.39
C GLU A 19 -1.96 1.96 9.97
N THR A 20 -3.23 2.18 9.60
CA THR A 20 -3.57 2.53 8.21
C THR A 20 -3.57 4.03 7.96
N ALA A 21 -3.95 4.86 8.95
CA ALA A 21 -3.91 6.31 8.77
C ALA A 21 -4.01 7.00 10.13
N SER A 22 -3.48 8.22 10.24
CA SER A 22 -3.72 9.04 11.42
C SER A 22 -5.17 9.49 11.43
N VAL A 23 -5.73 9.67 12.63
CA VAL A 23 -7.15 10.03 12.79
C VAL A 23 -7.46 11.36 12.12
N ASP A 24 -6.56 12.34 12.25
CA ASP A 24 -6.79 13.69 11.74
C ASP A 24 -6.86 13.75 10.23
N ARG A 25 -6.22 12.80 9.55
CA ARG A 25 -6.07 12.84 8.10
C ARG A 25 -6.78 11.70 7.38
N TYR A 26 -7.38 10.79 8.14
CA TYR A 26 -7.96 9.59 7.54
C TYR A 26 -9.01 9.90 6.47
N ASN A 27 -9.93 10.80 6.76
CA ASN A 27 -10.99 11.13 5.80
C ASN A 27 -10.44 11.76 4.53
N LEU A 28 -9.44 12.63 4.66
CA LEU A 28 -8.80 13.24 3.50
C LEU A 28 -8.08 12.21 2.65
N LEU A 29 -7.29 11.35 3.30
CA LEU A 29 -6.58 10.27 2.61
C LEU A 29 -7.55 9.29 1.95
N LYS A 30 -8.67 9.02 2.59
CA LYS A 30 -9.70 8.14 2.05
C LYS A 30 -10.27 8.70 0.73
N GLU A 31 -10.51 10.01 0.68
CA GLU A 31 -10.99 10.66 -0.54
C GLU A 31 -9.93 10.62 -1.65
N TYR A 32 -8.67 10.87 -1.32
CA TYR A 32 -7.58 10.76 -2.28
C TYR A 32 -7.42 9.32 -2.78
N ALA A 33 -7.56 8.35 -1.89
CA ALA A 33 -7.47 6.94 -2.30
C ALA A 33 -8.60 6.57 -3.26
N LYS A 34 -9.79 7.07 -3.01
CA LYS A 34 -10.93 6.86 -3.91
C LYS A 34 -10.66 7.46 -5.29
N GLU A 35 -10.14 8.68 -5.31
CA GLU A 35 -9.76 9.36 -6.55
C GLU A 35 -8.70 8.55 -7.29
N ASN A 36 -7.67 8.09 -6.59
CA ASN A 36 -6.60 7.29 -7.19
C ASN A 36 -7.13 5.99 -7.81
N ARG A 37 -8.13 5.35 -7.19
CA ARG A 37 -8.72 4.13 -7.75
C ARG A 37 -9.40 4.38 -9.09
N HIS A 38 -9.87 5.60 -9.34
CA HIS A 38 -10.46 5.97 -10.62
C HIS A 38 -9.42 6.31 -11.68
N HIS A 39 -8.16 6.53 -11.28
CA HIS A 39 -7.08 6.98 -12.16
C HIS A 39 -5.88 6.05 -12.11
N MET A 40 -6.10 4.75 -11.94
CA MET A 40 -5.02 3.79 -11.91
C MET A 40 -4.35 3.66 -13.29
N THR A 41 -3.03 3.51 -13.27
CA THR A 41 -2.26 3.27 -14.50
C THR A 41 -2.56 1.86 -15.04
N ASP A 42 -2.13 1.60 -16.28
CA ASP A 42 -2.32 0.28 -16.88
C ASP A 42 -1.59 -0.81 -16.10
N ALA A 43 -0.38 -0.52 -15.61
CA ALA A 43 0.37 -1.47 -14.80
C ALA A 43 -0.33 -1.73 -13.47
N GLU A 44 -0.84 -0.70 -12.82
CA GLU A 44 -1.59 -0.85 -11.58
C GLU A 44 -2.86 -1.67 -11.79
N LYS A 45 -3.59 -1.42 -12.88
CA LYS A 45 -4.78 -2.20 -13.21
C LYS A 45 -4.44 -3.68 -13.46
N ALA A 46 -3.37 -3.92 -14.19
CA ALA A 46 -2.93 -5.28 -14.48
C ALA A 46 -2.57 -6.03 -13.20
N LEU A 47 -1.84 -5.39 -12.32
CA LEU A 47 -1.45 -6.01 -11.05
C LEU A 47 -2.67 -6.21 -10.15
N TRP A 48 -3.57 -5.25 -10.09
CA TRP A 48 -4.80 -5.39 -9.31
C TRP A 48 -5.63 -6.58 -9.77
N ASN A 49 -5.74 -6.79 -11.07
CA ASN A 49 -6.49 -7.94 -11.59
C ASN A 49 -5.89 -9.29 -11.17
N ILE A 50 -4.59 -9.34 -10.94
CA ILE A 50 -3.92 -10.51 -10.41
C ILE A 50 -4.20 -10.66 -8.91
N LEU A 51 -4.03 -9.58 -8.16
CA LEU A 51 -4.10 -9.60 -6.70
C LEU A 51 -5.51 -9.82 -6.17
N ARG A 52 -6.52 -9.34 -6.88
CA ARG A 52 -7.91 -9.47 -6.46
C ARG A 52 -8.49 -10.87 -6.65
N GLN A 53 -7.78 -11.73 -7.35
CA GLN A 53 -8.27 -13.07 -7.64
C GLN A 53 -7.92 -14.05 -6.53
N PRO A 54 -8.71 -15.14 -6.38
CA PRO A 54 -8.44 -16.16 -5.36
C PRO A 54 -7.06 -16.80 -5.44
N LYS A 55 -6.36 -16.64 -6.55
CA LYS A 55 -5.02 -17.20 -6.76
C LYS A 55 -4.01 -16.78 -5.73
N CYS A 56 -4.17 -15.59 -5.14
CA CYS A 56 -3.22 -15.09 -4.16
C CYS A 56 -3.45 -15.59 -2.75
N SER A 57 -4.61 -16.19 -2.48
CA SER A 57 -4.99 -16.75 -1.18
C SER A 57 -5.10 -15.74 -0.05
N TYR A 58 -4.68 -14.51 -0.26
CA TYR A 58 -4.74 -13.44 0.73
C TYR A 58 -5.44 -12.24 0.15
N LYS A 59 -6.11 -11.49 1.03
CA LYS A 59 -6.83 -10.29 0.61
C LYS A 59 -5.88 -9.11 0.45
N PHE A 60 -5.91 -8.50 -0.72
CA PHE A 60 -5.23 -7.25 -0.98
C PHE A 60 -6.22 -6.11 -1.10
N ARG A 61 -5.79 -4.94 -0.69
CA ARG A 61 -6.51 -3.69 -0.90
C ARG A 61 -5.66 -2.79 -1.78
N ARG A 62 -6.31 -1.99 -2.60
CA ARG A 62 -5.63 -1.07 -3.52
C ARG A 62 -5.80 0.37 -3.05
N GLN A 63 -4.80 1.19 -3.32
CA GLN A 63 -4.82 2.61 -2.98
C GLN A 63 -5.34 2.81 -1.56
N HIS A 64 -4.57 2.26 -0.62
CA HIS A 64 -5.00 2.19 0.77
C HIS A 64 -4.26 3.22 1.61
N PRO A 65 -5.00 4.05 2.37
CA PRO A 65 -4.38 4.97 3.32
C PRO A 65 -3.72 4.21 4.46
N ILE A 66 -2.46 4.51 4.72
CA ILE A 66 -1.74 3.97 5.86
C ILE A 66 -0.85 5.07 6.43
N TYR A 67 -1.00 5.36 7.74
CA TYR A 67 -0.38 6.49 8.38
C TYR A 67 -0.74 7.77 7.61
N ASP A 68 0.23 8.50 7.07
CA ASP A 68 -0.01 9.70 6.27
C ASP A 68 0.22 9.46 4.78
N TYR A 69 0.25 8.21 4.35
CA TYR A 69 0.53 7.84 2.97
C TYR A 69 -0.65 7.09 2.34
N ILE A 70 -0.61 7.00 1.03
CA ILE A 70 -1.48 6.09 0.28
C ILE A 70 -0.56 5.11 -0.45
N VAL A 71 -0.74 3.82 -0.19
CA VAL A 71 0.06 2.78 -0.83
C VAL A 71 -0.72 2.12 -1.95
N ASP A 72 -0.02 1.67 -2.99
CA ASP A 72 -0.70 1.10 -4.16
C ASP A 72 -1.48 -0.15 -3.82
N PHE A 73 -0.83 -1.11 -3.16
CA PHE A 73 -1.47 -2.37 -2.76
C PHE A 73 -0.95 -2.79 -1.39
N ILE A 74 -1.83 -3.36 -0.58
CA ILE A 74 -1.46 -3.81 0.76
C ILE A 74 -2.19 -5.09 1.12
N CYS A 75 -1.46 -6.02 1.71
CA CYS A 75 -2.01 -7.17 2.40
C CYS A 75 -1.77 -6.94 3.89
N ILE A 76 -2.80 -6.55 4.60
CA ILE A 76 -2.68 -6.20 6.03
C ILE A 76 -2.34 -7.44 6.85
N GLU A 77 -2.94 -8.57 6.52
CA GLU A 77 -2.70 -9.82 7.23
C GLU A 77 -1.23 -10.22 7.22
N LYS A 78 -0.58 -10.07 6.08
CA LYS A 78 0.84 -10.44 5.91
C LYS A 78 1.79 -9.26 6.05
N LYS A 79 1.27 -8.08 6.29
CA LYS A 79 2.04 -6.84 6.42
C LYS A 79 2.97 -6.64 5.21
N LEU A 80 2.39 -6.80 4.03
CA LEU A 80 3.11 -6.65 2.77
C LEU A 80 2.51 -5.49 1.98
N ILE A 81 3.37 -4.57 1.55
CA ILE A 81 3.00 -3.44 0.68
C ILE A 81 3.68 -3.65 -0.65
N ILE A 82 2.93 -3.45 -1.74
CA ILE A 82 3.45 -3.54 -3.10
C ILE A 82 3.23 -2.20 -3.77
N GLU A 83 4.29 -1.66 -4.36
CA GLU A 83 4.24 -0.40 -5.08
C GLU A 83 4.67 -0.59 -6.53
N VAL A 84 4.02 0.12 -7.44
CA VAL A 84 4.35 0.10 -8.85
C VAL A 84 4.91 1.46 -9.22
N ASP A 85 6.17 1.51 -9.61
CA ASP A 85 6.84 2.76 -9.94
C ASP A 85 6.76 3.03 -11.44
N GLY A 86 6.07 4.13 -11.80
CA GLY A 86 5.86 4.49 -13.19
C GLY A 86 7.02 5.26 -13.80
N ALA A 87 7.61 6.15 -13.02
CA ALA A 87 8.68 7.01 -13.49
C ALA A 87 9.85 6.95 -12.53
N TYR A 88 11.05 7.10 -13.09
CA TYR A 88 12.24 7.15 -12.28
C TYR A 88 12.37 8.53 -11.63
N HIS A 89 12.51 8.56 -10.34
CA HIS A 89 12.68 9.79 -9.58
C HIS A 89 14.15 9.98 -9.24
N SER A 90 14.82 10.84 -9.99
CA SER A 90 16.24 11.08 -9.79
C SER A 90 16.54 12.27 -8.90
N GLU A 91 15.53 13.07 -8.57
CA GLU A 91 15.74 14.25 -7.72
C GLU A 91 16.07 13.85 -6.29
N PRO A 92 17.12 14.46 -5.71
CA PRO A 92 17.54 14.09 -4.34
C PRO A 92 16.43 14.22 -3.29
N GLN A 93 15.57 15.22 -3.43
CA GLN A 93 14.47 15.41 -2.47
C GLN A 93 13.46 14.28 -2.55
N GLN A 94 13.12 13.84 -3.75
CA GLN A 94 12.20 12.72 -3.92
C GLN A 94 12.78 11.41 -3.41
N GLN A 95 14.08 11.20 -3.63
CA GLN A 95 14.76 10.02 -3.12
C GLN A 95 14.74 9.99 -1.59
N GLU A 96 14.96 11.15 -0.96
CA GLU A 96 14.92 11.26 0.49
C GLU A 96 13.51 11.03 1.03
N ASP A 97 12.50 11.59 0.39
CA ASP A 97 11.10 11.41 0.79
C ASP A 97 10.69 9.94 0.68
N ASP A 98 11.11 9.27 -0.39
CA ASP A 98 10.84 7.83 -0.57
C ASP A 98 11.54 6.99 0.48
N ARG A 99 12.77 7.37 0.86
CA ARG A 99 13.52 6.68 1.89
C ARG A 99 12.81 6.79 3.23
N ILE A 100 12.38 8.00 3.59
CA ILE A 100 11.68 8.26 4.86
C ILE A 100 10.36 7.49 4.89
N ARG A 101 9.63 7.51 3.79
CA ARG A 101 8.36 6.79 3.65
C ARG A 101 8.55 5.29 3.86
N THR A 102 9.53 4.71 3.17
CA THR A 102 9.82 3.28 3.28
C THR A 102 10.26 2.91 4.71
N GLU A 103 11.11 3.74 5.30
CA GLU A 103 11.57 3.52 6.67
C GLU A 103 10.42 3.59 7.67
N THR A 104 9.53 4.56 7.51
CA THR A 104 8.34 4.70 8.36
C THR A 104 7.46 3.46 8.27
N LEU A 105 7.19 2.99 7.07
CA LEU A 105 6.37 1.80 6.87
C LEU A 105 7.05 0.54 7.41
N SER A 106 8.37 0.44 7.24
CA SER A 106 9.14 -0.67 7.77
C SER A 106 9.11 -0.69 9.30
N ASN A 107 9.21 0.48 9.93
CA ASN A 107 9.14 0.59 11.39
C ASN A 107 7.76 0.21 11.92
N MET A 108 6.73 0.30 11.10
CA MET A 108 5.38 -0.17 11.45
C MET A 108 5.22 -1.68 11.25
N GLY A 109 6.24 -2.36 10.79
CA GLY A 109 6.23 -3.80 10.58
C GLY A 109 5.88 -4.26 9.17
N TYR A 110 5.78 -3.33 8.23
CA TYR A 110 5.46 -3.67 6.85
C TYR A 110 6.70 -3.87 6.01
N LYS A 111 6.66 -4.87 5.14
CA LYS A 111 7.66 -5.04 4.10
C LYS A 111 7.15 -4.36 2.84
N VAL A 112 7.98 -3.54 2.23
CA VAL A 112 7.64 -2.83 0.99
C VAL A 112 8.44 -3.44 -0.16
N ILE A 113 7.74 -3.92 -1.18
CA ILE A 113 8.38 -4.39 -2.41
C ILE A 113 7.90 -3.53 -3.57
N ARG A 114 8.77 -3.32 -4.55
CA ARG A 114 8.49 -2.44 -5.67
C ARG A 114 8.74 -3.15 -6.99
N PHE A 115 7.87 -2.86 -7.95
CA PHE A 115 8.02 -3.30 -9.33
C PHE A 115 7.91 -2.10 -10.24
N THR A 116 8.61 -2.12 -11.35
CA THR A 116 8.43 -1.09 -12.36
C THR A 116 7.19 -1.40 -13.20
N ASN A 117 6.65 -0.38 -13.87
CA ASN A 117 5.56 -0.58 -14.82
C ASN A 117 5.94 -1.64 -15.86
N GLU A 118 7.17 -1.57 -16.36
CA GLU A 118 7.64 -2.50 -17.36
C GLU A 118 7.64 -3.95 -16.84
N GLU A 119 8.11 -4.16 -15.64
CA GLU A 119 8.10 -5.50 -15.03
C GLU A 119 6.69 -6.07 -14.93
N VAL A 120 5.75 -5.26 -14.47
CA VAL A 120 4.36 -5.70 -14.32
C VAL A 120 3.73 -6.05 -15.67
N LEU A 121 3.96 -5.21 -16.67
CA LEU A 121 3.34 -5.38 -17.99
C LEU A 121 4.03 -6.45 -18.82
N SER A 122 5.35 -6.59 -18.71
CA SER A 122 6.13 -7.52 -19.52
C SER A 122 6.27 -8.90 -18.89
N ASN A 123 6.36 -8.96 -17.56
CA ASN A 123 6.64 -10.22 -16.85
C ASN A 123 5.69 -10.46 -15.69
N PRO A 124 4.36 -10.48 -15.93
CA PRO A 124 3.40 -10.63 -14.84
C PRO A 124 3.54 -11.94 -14.06
N LYS A 125 3.99 -13.01 -14.71
CA LYS A 125 4.19 -14.29 -14.02
C LYS A 125 5.33 -14.23 -13.02
N VAL A 126 6.41 -13.53 -13.35
CA VAL A 126 7.54 -13.36 -12.44
C VAL A 126 7.13 -12.50 -11.25
N VAL A 127 6.39 -11.43 -11.51
CA VAL A 127 5.86 -10.54 -10.47
C VAL A 127 4.98 -11.33 -9.51
N LEU A 128 4.05 -12.13 -10.03
CA LEU A 128 3.16 -12.94 -9.19
C LEU A 128 3.95 -13.96 -8.35
N ARG A 129 4.94 -14.59 -8.94
CA ARG A 129 5.78 -15.55 -8.22
C ARG A 129 6.52 -14.90 -7.06
N THR A 130 7.09 -13.72 -7.31
CA THR A 130 7.78 -12.95 -6.27
C THR A 130 6.84 -12.60 -5.13
N ILE A 131 5.63 -12.16 -5.47
CA ILE A 131 4.62 -11.83 -4.46
C ILE A 131 4.24 -13.05 -3.64
N LYS A 132 4.02 -14.19 -4.28
CA LYS A 132 3.68 -15.42 -3.58
C LYS A 132 4.78 -15.87 -2.63
N GLU A 133 6.04 -15.71 -3.03
CA GLU A 133 7.17 -16.02 -2.16
C GLU A 133 7.17 -15.14 -0.91
N GLU A 134 6.85 -13.86 -1.07
CA GLU A 134 6.77 -12.95 0.06
C GLU A 134 5.59 -13.26 1.00
N LEU A 135 4.54 -13.88 0.49
CA LEU A 135 3.35 -14.23 1.27
C LEU A 135 3.52 -15.56 2.01
N SER A 136 4.45 -16.37 1.62
CA SER A 136 4.64 -17.71 2.21
C SER A 136 5.37 -17.70 3.55
#